data_854f89fc407c193d143a1921e4e61005
#
_entry.id   854f89fc407c193d143a1921e4e61005
#
_cell.length_a   1.000
_cell.length_b   1.000
_cell.length_c   1.000
_cell.angle_alpha   90.00
_cell.angle_beta   90.00
_cell.angle_gamma   90.00
#
_symmetry.space_group_name_H-M   'P 1'
#
loop_
_entity.id
_entity.type
_entity.pdbx_description
1 polymer ?
#
loop_
_entity_poly.entity_id
_entity_poly.type
_entity_poly.pdbx_seq_one_letter_code
_entity_poly.pdbx_strand_id
1 'polypeptide(L)'
;MWERSRYVGAVAASGFAIIAAACGGGGSSVASETPAQVLAAAVSATKGATSYEISGTGSFSGGISSFDLKVVGTSISGSFVTSGAAIQLVELADNIYIKAPASFYTAAGASSAGAALLAAAWVEIPAGSSYSSDFSSLSNFSDVSSQLADAGTVTSDGTGTVNGQSVVFIKDTGGTVLAVASSGTAYPVQVKETGTTAGTYDLSNWNSIPTVTAPPNPLQLPSS
;
A
#
# COMPACT_ATOMS: atom_id res chain seq x y z
N MET A 1 -71.23 9.31 8.00
CA MET A 1 -71.28 9.89 6.65
C MET A 1 -69.93 10.60 6.44
N TRP A 2 -68.92 9.84 6.04
CA TRP A 2 -67.66 10.41 5.63
C TRP A 2 -66.99 9.45 4.66
N GLU A 3 -66.94 9.85 3.39
CA GLU A 3 -66.27 9.14 2.30
C GLU A 3 -64.76 9.27 2.47
N ARG A 4 -64.07 8.14 2.42
CA ARG A 4 -62.61 8.09 2.33
C ARG A 4 -62.20 7.94 0.88
N SER A 5 -61.75 9.02 0.28
CA SER A 5 -61.08 9.02 -1.02
C SER A 5 -59.74 8.27 -0.92
N ARG A 6 -59.60 7.19 -1.69
CA ARG A 6 -58.36 6.41 -1.82
C ARG A 6 -57.59 6.99 -3.02
N TYR A 7 -56.48 7.67 -2.74
CA TYR A 7 -55.49 7.96 -3.78
C TYR A 7 -54.56 6.77 -3.88
N VAL A 8 -54.63 6.05 -5.02
CA VAL A 8 -53.66 5.05 -5.42
C VAL A 8 -52.50 5.78 -6.08
N GLY A 9 -51.41 5.98 -5.34
CA GLY A 9 -50.16 6.46 -5.89
C GLY A 9 -49.41 5.30 -6.56
N ALA A 10 -49.24 5.38 -7.87
CA ALA A 10 -48.41 4.46 -8.63
C ALA A 10 -46.93 4.74 -8.29
N VAL A 11 -46.30 3.85 -7.59
CA VAL A 11 -44.84 3.84 -7.38
C VAL A 11 -44.21 3.25 -8.65
N ALA A 12 -43.57 4.11 -9.44
CA ALA A 12 -42.73 3.68 -10.54
C ALA A 12 -41.48 3.03 -9.96
N ALA A 13 -41.40 1.71 -10.02
CA ALA A 13 -40.21 0.93 -9.71
C ALA A 13 -39.18 1.18 -10.82
N SER A 14 -38.23 2.08 -10.57
CA SER A 14 -37.04 2.22 -11.40
C SER A 14 -36.18 0.97 -11.19
N GLY A 15 -36.24 0.05 -12.15
CA GLY A 15 -35.42 -1.15 -12.16
C GLY A 15 -33.94 -0.80 -12.26
N PHE A 16 -33.20 -0.97 -11.19
CA PHE A 16 -31.75 -1.05 -11.24
C PHE A 16 -31.39 -2.35 -11.96
N ALA A 17 -30.96 -2.23 -13.21
CA ALA A 17 -30.33 -3.34 -13.91
C ALA A 17 -28.98 -3.62 -13.25
N ILE A 18 -28.94 -4.61 -12.37
CA ILE A 18 -27.68 -5.22 -11.90
C ILE A 18 -27.13 -5.95 -13.13
N ILE A 19 -26.17 -5.32 -13.80
CA ILE A 19 -25.33 -6.02 -14.78
C ILE A 19 -24.46 -6.98 -13.96
N ALA A 20 -24.88 -8.23 -13.90
CA ALA A 20 -24.03 -9.32 -13.43
C ALA A 20 -22.88 -9.43 -14.43
N ALA A 21 -21.71 -8.91 -14.07
CA ALA A 21 -20.50 -9.14 -14.82
C ALA A 21 -20.21 -10.64 -14.76
N ALA A 22 -20.44 -11.31 -15.89
CA ALA A 22 -20.09 -12.71 -16.08
C ALA A 22 -18.58 -12.88 -15.84
N CYS A 23 -18.22 -13.73 -14.88
CA CYS A 23 -16.89 -14.31 -14.75
C CYS A 23 -16.59 -15.14 -16.00
N GLY A 24 -16.06 -14.49 -17.03
CA GLY A 24 -15.44 -15.12 -18.19
C GLY A 24 -13.99 -14.70 -18.21
N GLY A 25 -13.06 -15.64 -18.15
CA GLY A 25 -11.61 -15.43 -18.17
C GLY A 25 -11.10 -14.91 -19.52
N GLY A 26 -11.47 -13.69 -19.84
CA GLY A 26 -10.89 -12.86 -20.88
C GLY A 26 -10.46 -11.56 -20.22
N GLY A 27 -9.18 -11.20 -20.30
CA GLY A 27 -8.62 -10.01 -19.66
C GLY A 27 -9.43 -8.76 -20.02
N SER A 28 -10.20 -8.25 -19.06
CA SER A 28 -10.94 -7.00 -19.20
C SER A 28 -9.93 -5.88 -19.38
N SER A 29 -10.10 -5.07 -20.43
CA SER A 29 -9.29 -3.87 -20.64
C SER A 29 -9.99 -2.70 -19.98
N VAL A 30 -9.30 -2.00 -19.07
CA VAL A 30 -9.83 -0.77 -18.45
C VAL A 30 -9.58 0.47 -19.31
N ALA A 31 -8.95 0.30 -20.49
CA ALA A 31 -8.55 1.42 -21.35
C ALA A 31 -9.73 2.25 -21.89
N SER A 32 -10.94 1.71 -21.93
CA SER A 32 -12.16 2.39 -22.37
C SER A 32 -13.10 2.76 -21.22
N GLU A 33 -12.71 2.51 -19.98
CA GLU A 33 -13.55 2.79 -18.82
C GLU A 33 -13.42 4.25 -18.38
N THR A 34 -14.42 4.72 -17.64
CA THR A 34 -14.36 6.05 -17.01
C THR A 34 -13.31 6.04 -15.90
N PRO A 35 -12.69 7.20 -15.56
CA PRO A 35 -11.68 7.28 -14.49
C PRO A 35 -12.15 6.69 -13.17
N ALA A 36 -13.41 6.91 -12.79
CA ALA A 36 -13.99 6.35 -11.57
C ALA A 36 -14.10 4.81 -11.62
N GLN A 37 -14.40 4.23 -12.80
CA GLN A 37 -14.42 2.79 -12.99
C GLN A 37 -13.01 2.19 -12.94
N VAL A 38 -12.01 2.87 -13.54
CA VAL A 38 -10.59 2.49 -13.46
C VAL A 38 -10.14 2.46 -12.01
N LEU A 39 -10.46 3.51 -11.22
CA LEU A 39 -10.12 3.55 -9.79
C LEU A 39 -10.81 2.41 -9.02
N ALA A 40 -12.10 2.19 -9.25
CA ALA A 40 -12.84 1.12 -8.58
C ALA A 40 -12.30 -0.27 -8.92
N ALA A 41 -11.88 -0.49 -10.17
CA ALA A 41 -11.24 -1.73 -10.60
C ALA A 41 -9.88 -1.92 -9.91
N ALA A 42 -9.06 -0.87 -9.81
CA ALA A 42 -7.78 -0.90 -9.11
C ALA A 42 -7.94 -1.19 -7.61
N VAL A 43 -8.89 -0.54 -6.93
CA VAL A 43 -9.22 -0.82 -5.52
C VAL A 43 -9.65 -2.26 -5.34
N SER A 44 -10.53 -2.78 -6.20
CA SER A 44 -11.01 -4.16 -6.14
C SER A 44 -9.88 -5.17 -6.36
N ALA A 45 -9.02 -4.91 -7.35
CA ALA A 45 -7.86 -5.76 -7.64
C ALA A 45 -6.89 -5.81 -6.45
N THR A 46 -6.58 -4.64 -5.86
CA THR A 46 -5.68 -4.54 -4.70
C THR A 46 -6.25 -5.25 -3.47
N LYS A 47 -7.55 -5.10 -3.19
CA LYS A 47 -8.24 -5.81 -2.09
C LYS A 47 -8.24 -7.34 -2.27
N GLY A 48 -8.29 -7.80 -3.49
CA GLY A 48 -8.25 -9.24 -3.82
C GLY A 48 -6.83 -9.82 -3.86
N ALA A 49 -5.80 -8.99 -3.78
CA ALA A 49 -4.42 -9.45 -3.80
C ALA A 49 -4.00 -10.07 -2.46
N THR A 50 -3.25 -11.15 -2.52
CA THR A 50 -2.67 -11.82 -1.34
C THR A 50 -1.28 -11.29 -0.99
N SER A 51 -0.58 -10.72 -1.97
CA SER A 51 0.76 -10.16 -1.79
C SER A 51 1.13 -9.20 -2.92
N TYR A 52 2.07 -8.32 -2.67
CA TYR A 52 2.68 -7.43 -3.65
C TYR A 52 4.02 -6.87 -3.14
N GLU A 53 4.82 -6.36 -4.05
CA GLU A 53 6.01 -5.58 -3.76
C GLU A 53 5.73 -4.11 -4.03
N ILE A 54 6.14 -3.24 -3.10
CA ILE A 54 6.06 -1.79 -3.25
C ILE A 54 7.43 -1.19 -2.99
N SER A 55 7.94 -0.45 -3.95
CA SER A 55 9.21 0.28 -3.81
C SER A 55 9.00 1.75 -4.13
N GLY A 56 9.76 2.60 -3.48
CA GLY A 56 9.59 4.04 -3.68
C GLY A 56 10.81 4.87 -3.36
N THR A 57 10.86 6.04 -3.99
CA THR A 57 11.86 7.09 -3.73
C THR A 57 11.15 8.44 -3.62
N GLY A 58 11.55 9.25 -2.64
CA GLY A 58 10.90 10.54 -2.42
C GLY A 58 11.17 11.11 -1.03
N SER A 59 10.25 11.94 -0.57
CA SER A 59 10.25 12.50 0.78
C SER A 59 9.04 11.96 1.53
N PHE A 60 9.22 10.87 2.25
CA PHE A 60 8.13 10.20 2.95
C PHE A 60 8.11 10.55 4.44
N SER A 61 6.98 10.28 5.10
CA SER A 61 6.84 10.43 6.55
C SER A 61 7.93 9.66 7.30
N GLY A 62 8.36 10.15 8.47
CA GLY A 62 9.45 9.54 9.25
C GLY A 62 10.84 9.74 8.65
N GLY A 63 11.01 10.66 7.68
CA GLY A 63 12.30 10.94 7.06
C GLY A 63 12.81 9.82 6.15
N ILE A 64 11.92 8.97 5.69
CA ILE A 64 12.24 7.89 4.76
C ILE A 64 12.46 8.50 3.37
N SER A 65 13.58 8.17 2.75
CA SER A 65 13.95 8.66 1.40
C SER A 65 13.78 7.59 0.31
N SER A 66 13.82 6.33 0.67
CA SER A 66 13.53 5.21 -0.22
C SER A 66 13.12 3.97 0.57
N PHE A 67 12.39 3.08 -0.08
CA PHE A 67 12.03 1.79 0.47
C PHE A 67 11.81 0.75 -0.63
N ASP A 68 11.92 -0.53 -0.26
CA ASP A 68 11.60 -1.70 -1.06
C ASP A 68 11.02 -2.74 -0.10
N LEU A 69 9.70 -2.92 -0.17
CA LEU A 69 8.91 -3.70 0.78
C LEU A 69 8.07 -4.75 0.06
N LYS A 70 8.04 -5.94 0.62
CA LYS A 70 7.19 -7.07 0.23
C LYS A 70 6.09 -7.20 1.26
N VAL A 71 4.85 -7.16 0.80
CA VAL A 71 3.65 -7.24 1.62
C VAL A 71 2.95 -8.57 1.35
N VAL A 72 2.62 -9.30 2.41
CA VAL A 72 1.88 -10.57 2.36
C VAL A 72 0.82 -10.55 3.45
N GLY A 73 -0.44 -10.30 3.08
CA GLY A 73 -1.49 -10.02 4.05
C GLY A 73 -1.13 -8.81 4.92
N THR A 74 -0.97 -9.03 6.22
CA THR A 74 -0.54 -7.99 7.20
C THR A 74 0.96 -8.03 7.50
N SER A 75 1.71 -8.94 6.89
CA SER A 75 3.15 -9.08 7.11
C SER A 75 3.93 -8.27 6.09
N ILE A 76 5.01 -7.64 6.53
CA ILE A 76 5.90 -6.83 5.70
C ILE A 76 7.33 -7.35 5.85
N SER A 77 8.09 -7.35 4.76
CA SER A 77 9.54 -7.58 4.80
C SER A 77 10.23 -6.75 3.74
N GLY A 78 11.45 -6.32 4.00
CA GLY A 78 12.22 -5.55 3.03
C GLY A 78 13.21 -4.61 3.66
N SER A 79 13.40 -3.44 3.05
CA SER A 79 14.33 -2.43 3.54
C SER A 79 13.82 -1.01 3.27
N PHE A 80 14.29 -0.08 4.08
CA PHE A 80 14.07 1.35 3.86
C PHE A 80 15.31 2.15 4.26
N VAL A 81 15.40 3.38 3.76
CA VAL A 81 16.48 4.31 4.11
C VAL A 81 15.88 5.51 4.84
N THR A 82 16.34 5.74 6.05
CA THR A 82 16.00 6.94 6.84
C THR A 82 17.28 7.59 7.37
N SER A 83 17.37 8.91 7.28
CA SER A 83 18.55 9.68 7.71
C SER A 83 19.88 9.11 7.16
N GLY A 84 19.88 8.57 5.94
CA GLY A 84 21.05 7.95 5.31
C GLY A 84 21.40 6.54 5.81
N ALA A 85 20.66 5.98 6.77
CA ALA A 85 20.85 4.62 7.26
C ALA A 85 19.90 3.66 6.51
N ALA A 86 20.45 2.58 5.94
CA ALA A 86 19.67 1.50 5.38
C ALA A 86 19.28 0.51 6.49
N ILE A 87 17.99 0.26 6.63
CA ILE A 87 17.42 -0.61 7.67
C ILE A 87 16.68 -1.73 6.98
N GLN A 88 16.95 -2.98 7.37
CA GLN A 88 16.15 -4.14 7.00
C GLN A 88 15.01 -4.30 8.02
N LEU A 89 13.84 -4.68 7.54
CA LEU A 89 12.61 -4.83 8.31
C LEU A 89 11.95 -6.18 8.05
N VAL A 90 11.43 -6.80 9.09
CA VAL A 90 10.41 -7.84 9.03
C VAL A 90 9.36 -7.51 10.08
N GLU A 91 8.11 -7.36 9.65
CA GLU A 91 6.95 -7.14 10.51
C GLU A 91 6.01 -8.34 10.39
N LEU A 92 5.69 -8.96 11.51
CA LEU A 92 4.82 -10.13 11.61
C LEU A 92 3.84 -9.91 12.74
N ALA A 93 2.57 -9.74 12.44
CA ALA A 93 1.47 -9.56 13.40
C ALA A 93 1.84 -8.65 14.59
N ASP A 94 2.45 -9.23 15.61
CA ASP A 94 2.72 -8.56 16.88
C ASP A 94 4.19 -8.18 17.10
N ASN A 95 5.11 -8.54 16.17
CA ASN A 95 6.53 -8.30 16.34
C ASN A 95 7.17 -7.63 15.12
N ILE A 96 8.04 -6.68 15.40
CA ILE A 96 8.87 -6.00 14.41
C ILE A 96 10.31 -6.45 14.63
N TYR A 97 10.97 -6.83 13.54
CA TYR A 97 12.39 -7.20 13.53
C TYR A 97 13.12 -6.22 12.64
N ILE A 98 14.19 -5.64 13.16
CA ILE A 98 15.05 -4.72 12.41
C ILE A 98 16.50 -5.19 12.40
N LYS A 99 17.18 -4.88 11.32
CA LYS A 99 18.64 -4.96 11.24
C LYS A 99 19.15 -3.66 10.67
N ALA A 100 19.88 -2.89 11.48
CA ALA A 100 20.31 -1.54 11.18
C ALA A 100 21.82 -1.36 11.43
N PRO A 101 22.48 -0.40 10.81
CA PRO A 101 23.89 -0.11 11.10
C PRO A 101 24.07 0.49 12.50
N ALA A 102 25.27 0.38 13.06
CA ALA A 102 25.59 0.89 14.39
C ALA A 102 25.28 2.38 14.56
N SER A 103 25.43 3.17 13.49
CA SER A 103 25.10 4.60 13.49
C SER A 103 23.62 4.87 13.81
N PHE A 104 22.71 4.02 13.38
CA PHE A 104 21.30 4.12 13.71
C PHE A 104 21.07 3.95 15.23
N TYR A 105 21.62 2.93 15.83
CA TYR A 105 21.48 2.68 17.26
C TYR A 105 22.19 3.73 18.11
N THR A 106 23.35 4.24 17.66
CA THR A 106 24.04 5.35 18.34
C THR A 106 23.20 6.62 18.31
N ALA A 107 22.55 6.94 17.19
CA ALA A 107 21.63 8.07 17.09
C ALA A 107 20.40 7.93 18.00
N ALA A 108 19.97 6.69 18.25
CA ALA A 108 18.93 6.34 19.20
C ALA A 108 19.41 6.31 20.68
N GLY A 109 20.68 6.69 20.96
CA GLY A 109 21.21 6.80 22.32
C GLY A 109 21.97 5.58 22.85
N ALA A 110 22.20 4.54 22.05
CA ALA A 110 23.00 3.40 22.46
C ALA A 110 24.48 3.79 22.57
N SER A 111 25.20 3.20 23.55
CA SER A 111 26.67 3.30 23.61
C SER A 111 27.32 2.67 22.38
N SER A 112 28.55 3.07 22.05
CA SER A 112 29.26 2.50 20.88
C SER A 112 29.37 0.98 20.93
N ALA A 113 29.63 0.41 22.10
CA ALA A 113 29.70 -1.04 22.28
C ALA A 113 28.32 -1.70 22.12
N GLY A 114 27.26 -1.10 22.70
CA GLY A 114 25.89 -1.58 22.54
C GLY A 114 25.42 -1.50 21.08
N ALA A 115 25.68 -0.38 20.40
CA ALA A 115 25.35 -0.20 19.00
C ALA A 115 26.04 -1.23 18.09
N ALA A 116 27.30 -1.57 18.36
CA ALA A 116 28.03 -2.59 17.61
C ALA A 116 27.41 -4.00 17.81
N LEU A 117 26.96 -4.33 19.01
CA LEU A 117 26.29 -5.60 19.29
C LEU A 117 24.94 -5.68 18.57
N LEU A 118 24.14 -4.61 18.64
CA LEU A 118 22.83 -4.56 17.98
C LEU A 118 22.96 -4.63 16.45
N ALA A 119 23.94 -3.97 15.86
CA ALA A 119 24.15 -3.97 14.42
C ALA A 119 24.59 -5.36 13.85
N ALA A 120 25.13 -6.22 14.68
CA ALA A 120 25.59 -7.56 14.28
C ALA A 120 24.42 -8.55 14.09
N ALA A 121 23.24 -8.27 14.61
CA ALA A 121 22.12 -9.20 14.66
C ALA A 121 20.80 -8.57 14.20
N TRP A 122 19.78 -9.40 14.05
CA TRP A 122 18.40 -8.94 14.04
C TRP A 122 17.97 -8.57 15.45
N VAL A 123 17.26 -7.49 15.61
CA VAL A 123 16.73 -7.00 16.88
C VAL A 123 15.21 -7.09 16.84
N GLU A 124 14.64 -7.80 17.79
CA GLU A 124 13.18 -7.89 17.98
C GLU A 124 12.70 -6.71 18.81
N ILE A 125 11.68 -6.02 18.30
CA ILE A 125 10.97 -4.92 18.95
C ILE A 125 9.58 -5.45 19.27
N PRO A 126 9.25 -5.71 20.55
CA PRO A 126 7.94 -6.22 20.92
C PRO A 126 6.83 -5.21 20.59
N ALA A 127 5.68 -5.72 20.15
CA ALA A 127 4.50 -4.89 19.96
C ALA A 127 4.13 -4.16 21.24
N GLY A 128 3.67 -2.90 21.08
CA GLY A 128 3.28 -2.05 22.22
C GLY A 128 4.45 -1.46 23.01
N SER A 129 5.70 -1.73 22.64
CA SER A 129 6.84 -0.98 23.19
C SER A 129 6.87 0.45 22.64
N SER A 130 7.49 1.39 23.38
CA SER A 130 7.66 2.78 22.92
C SER A 130 8.37 2.87 21.56
N TYR A 131 9.22 1.90 21.24
CA TYR A 131 9.94 1.84 19.97
C TYR A 131 9.07 1.36 18.79
N SER A 132 7.99 0.61 19.03
CA SER A 132 7.13 0.12 17.94
C SER A 132 6.39 1.25 17.24
N SER A 133 6.10 2.35 17.95
CA SER A 133 5.44 3.52 17.35
C SER A 133 6.26 4.21 16.25
N ASP A 134 7.59 4.12 16.32
CA ASP A 134 8.50 4.74 15.35
C ASP A 134 8.39 4.05 13.96
N PHE A 135 7.93 2.81 13.94
CA PHE A 135 7.73 2.01 12.72
C PHE A 135 6.29 2.00 12.22
N SER A 136 5.35 2.61 12.96
CA SER A 136 3.93 2.62 12.60
C SER A 136 3.63 3.25 11.23
N SER A 137 4.47 4.20 10.78
CA SER A 137 4.34 4.80 9.45
C SER A 137 4.56 3.80 8.31
N LEU A 138 5.29 2.70 8.56
CA LEU A 138 5.55 1.66 7.56
C LEU A 138 4.33 0.77 7.33
N SER A 139 3.47 0.60 8.34
CA SER A 139 2.21 -0.14 8.22
C SER A 139 1.26 0.52 7.21
N ASN A 140 1.39 1.84 6.96
CA ASN A 140 0.61 2.52 5.94
C ASN A 140 0.90 2.00 4.52
N PHE A 141 2.11 1.49 4.26
CA PHE A 141 2.44 0.91 2.96
C PHE A 141 1.77 -0.45 2.72
N SER A 142 1.24 -1.11 3.77
CA SER A 142 0.48 -2.36 3.64
C SER A 142 -0.98 -2.14 3.26
N ASP A 143 -1.50 -0.92 3.33
CA ASP A 143 -2.92 -0.61 3.04
C ASP A 143 -3.10 0.31 1.82
N VAL A 144 -2.46 -0.06 0.71
CA VAL A 144 -2.62 0.65 -0.57
C VAL A 144 -4.08 0.69 -1.01
N SER A 145 -4.88 -0.34 -0.68
CA SER A 145 -6.28 -0.38 -1.09
C SER A 145 -7.14 0.70 -0.45
N SER A 146 -6.92 1.02 0.83
CA SER A 146 -7.62 2.10 1.51
C SER A 146 -7.16 3.47 0.99
N GLN A 147 -5.86 3.65 0.79
CA GLN A 147 -5.33 4.90 0.22
C GLN A 147 -5.91 5.19 -1.16
N LEU A 148 -6.03 4.17 -2.02
CA LEU A 148 -6.67 4.31 -3.32
C LEU A 148 -8.17 4.62 -3.20
N ALA A 149 -8.87 4.02 -2.24
CA ALA A 149 -10.29 4.27 -2.02
C ALA A 149 -10.56 5.72 -1.56
N ASP A 150 -9.61 6.33 -0.87
CA ASP A 150 -9.68 7.70 -0.36
C ASP A 150 -9.29 8.77 -1.41
N ALA A 151 -8.86 8.36 -2.62
CA ALA A 151 -8.44 9.28 -3.68
C ALA A 151 -9.54 10.26 -4.15
N GLY A 152 -10.79 9.99 -3.82
CA GLY A 152 -11.94 10.88 -4.14
C GLY A 152 -12.23 10.96 -5.63
N THR A 153 -12.44 12.18 -6.13
CA THR A 153 -12.75 12.41 -7.54
C THR A 153 -11.49 12.34 -8.38
N VAL A 154 -11.52 11.51 -9.42
CA VAL A 154 -10.41 11.35 -10.37
C VAL A 154 -10.80 11.74 -11.79
N THR A 155 -9.83 12.18 -12.56
CA THR A 155 -9.95 12.54 -13.97
C THR A 155 -8.98 11.69 -14.82
N SER A 156 -9.24 11.58 -16.13
CA SER A 156 -8.30 10.90 -17.04
C SER A 156 -7.02 11.73 -17.22
N ASP A 157 -5.88 11.07 -17.18
CA ASP A 157 -4.56 11.66 -17.48
C ASP A 157 -3.87 10.92 -18.65
N GLY A 158 -4.66 10.19 -19.46
CA GLY A 158 -4.21 9.52 -20.67
C GLY A 158 -3.81 8.07 -20.49
N THR A 159 -3.02 7.57 -21.42
CA THR A 159 -2.48 6.21 -21.44
C THR A 159 -0.98 6.23 -21.74
N GLY A 160 -0.27 5.18 -21.36
CA GLY A 160 1.16 5.10 -21.61
C GLY A 160 1.76 3.75 -21.22
N THR A 161 3.05 3.78 -20.91
CA THR A 161 3.80 2.59 -20.48
C THR A 161 4.61 2.95 -19.23
N VAL A 162 4.51 2.11 -18.20
CA VAL A 162 5.28 2.19 -16.95
C VAL A 162 5.92 0.83 -16.72
N ASN A 163 7.23 0.79 -16.49
CA ASN A 163 7.98 -0.44 -16.23
C ASN A 163 7.75 -1.54 -17.31
N GLY A 164 7.55 -1.13 -18.58
CA GLY A 164 7.28 -2.04 -19.70
C GLY A 164 5.82 -2.51 -19.80
N GLN A 165 4.93 -2.09 -18.90
CA GLN A 165 3.53 -2.46 -18.88
C GLN A 165 2.65 -1.32 -19.42
N SER A 166 1.69 -1.62 -20.29
CA SER A 166 0.70 -0.65 -20.78
C SER A 166 -0.27 -0.27 -19.65
N VAL A 167 -0.49 1.04 -19.46
CA VAL A 167 -1.28 1.57 -18.37
C VAL A 167 -2.28 2.64 -18.82
N VAL A 168 -3.31 2.85 -18.01
CA VAL A 168 -4.18 4.02 -18.00
C VAL A 168 -3.77 4.89 -16.82
N PHE A 169 -3.61 6.19 -17.05
CA PHE A 169 -3.36 7.15 -15.99
C PHE A 169 -4.65 7.83 -15.56
N ILE A 170 -4.86 7.89 -14.26
CA ILE A 170 -5.90 8.71 -13.64
C ILE A 170 -5.25 9.64 -12.62
N LYS A 171 -5.83 10.81 -12.44
CA LYS A 171 -5.30 11.88 -11.59
C LYS A 171 -6.36 12.36 -10.64
N ASP A 172 -6.03 12.47 -9.36
CA ASP A 172 -6.90 13.04 -8.33
C ASP A 172 -6.86 14.59 -8.32
N THR A 173 -7.67 15.20 -7.49
CA THR A 173 -7.73 16.67 -7.32
C THR A 173 -6.49 17.23 -6.62
N GLY A 174 -5.73 16.42 -5.89
CA GLY A 174 -4.46 16.76 -5.23
C GLY A 174 -3.26 16.74 -6.17
N GLY A 175 -3.44 16.19 -7.38
CA GLY A 175 -2.37 16.07 -8.37
C GLY A 175 -1.63 14.74 -8.33
N THR A 176 -2.03 13.79 -7.48
CA THR A 176 -1.51 12.41 -7.48
C THR A 176 -1.94 11.69 -8.74
N VAL A 177 -1.01 11.06 -9.42
CA VAL A 177 -1.25 10.27 -10.63
C VAL A 177 -1.11 8.79 -10.29
N LEU A 178 -2.14 8.01 -10.60
CA LEU A 178 -2.15 6.55 -10.51
C LEU A 178 -2.07 5.95 -11.91
N ALA A 179 -1.10 5.08 -12.13
CA ALA A 179 -1.00 4.23 -13.32
C ALA A 179 -1.59 2.85 -13.01
N VAL A 180 -2.60 2.45 -13.77
CA VAL A 180 -3.30 1.17 -13.63
C VAL A 180 -3.05 0.32 -14.87
N ALA A 181 -2.75 -0.96 -14.71
CA ALA A 181 -2.59 -1.91 -15.80
C ALA A 181 -3.80 -1.88 -16.75
N SER A 182 -3.57 -1.62 -18.03
CA SER A 182 -4.65 -1.43 -19.01
C SER A 182 -5.28 -2.75 -19.47
N SER A 183 -4.65 -3.89 -19.20
CA SER A 183 -5.09 -5.22 -19.59
C SER A 183 -4.82 -6.24 -18.48
N GLY A 184 -5.59 -7.32 -18.44
CA GLY A 184 -5.55 -8.30 -17.37
C GLY A 184 -6.26 -7.78 -16.12
N THR A 185 -5.73 -8.12 -14.95
CA THR A 185 -6.20 -7.57 -13.68
C THR A 185 -5.73 -6.13 -13.56
N ALA A 186 -6.65 -5.22 -13.20
CA ALA A 186 -6.40 -3.78 -13.10
C ALA A 186 -5.55 -3.41 -11.88
N TYR A 187 -4.38 -4.02 -11.75
CA TYR A 187 -3.48 -3.70 -10.66
C TYR A 187 -2.86 -2.31 -10.82
N PRO A 188 -2.70 -1.56 -9.73
CA PRO A 188 -1.80 -0.42 -9.70
C PRO A 188 -0.38 -0.82 -10.11
N VAL A 189 0.25 -0.01 -10.94
CA VAL A 189 1.63 -0.21 -11.39
C VAL A 189 2.55 0.84 -10.80
N GLN A 190 2.05 2.06 -10.70
CA GLN A 190 2.79 3.19 -10.14
C GLN A 190 1.84 4.23 -9.55
N VAL A 191 2.24 4.81 -8.44
CA VAL A 191 1.64 6.04 -7.88
C VAL A 191 2.71 7.13 -7.87
N LYS A 192 2.37 8.31 -8.38
CA LYS A 192 3.24 9.49 -8.33
C LYS A 192 2.56 10.59 -7.55
N GLU A 193 3.07 10.86 -6.36
CA GLU A 193 2.62 11.94 -5.51
C GLU A 193 3.36 13.24 -5.78
N THR A 194 2.68 14.36 -5.51
CA THR A 194 3.22 15.72 -5.63
C THR A 194 3.06 16.47 -4.30
N GLY A 195 3.77 17.58 -4.14
CA GLY A 195 3.68 18.38 -2.92
C GLY A 195 4.74 18.04 -1.88
N THR A 196 4.37 18.11 -0.59
CA THR A 196 5.31 17.93 0.55
C THR A 196 5.75 16.48 0.75
N THR A 197 4.97 15.53 0.30
CA THR A 197 5.27 14.09 0.30
C THR A 197 5.57 13.58 -1.11
N ALA A 198 6.16 14.45 -1.95
CA ALA A 198 6.44 14.09 -3.34
C ALA A 198 7.31 12.84 -3.44
N GLY A 199 6.84 11.88 -4.23
CA GLY A 199 7.52 10.60 -4.40
C GLY A 199 6.90 9.78 -5.52
N THR A 200 7.61 8.73 -5.88
CA THR A 200 7.13 7.72 -6.81
C THR A 200 7.15 6.36 -6.13
N TYR A 201 6.06 5.64 -6.23
CA TYR A 201 5.90 4.28 -5.73
C TYR A 201 5.63 3.36 -6.91
N ASP A 202 6.43 2.33 -7.08
CA ASP A 202 6.21 1.25 -8.03
C ASP A 202 5.61 0.05 -7.31
N LEU A 203 4.57 -0.55 -7.90
CA LEU A 203 3.91 -1.75 -7.37
C LEU A 203 4.07 -2.89 -8.38
N SER A 204 4.48 -4.05 -7.88
CA SER A 204 4.81 -5.20 -8.71
C SER A 204 4.61 -6.52 -7.96
N ASN A 205 4.93 -7.63 -8.62
CA ASN A 205 4.96 -8.97 -8.03
C ASN A 205 3.66 -9.38 -7.31
N TRP A 206 2.52 -8.94 -7.86
CA TRP A 206 1.19 -9.23 -7.35
C TRP A 206 0.94 -10.74 -7.23
N ASN A 207 0.50 -11.19 -6.05
CA ASN A 207 0.19 -12.59 -5.71
C ASN A 207 1.34 -13.58 -5.90
N SER A 208 2.60 -13.11 -5.92
CA SER A 208 3.76 -13.97 -6.19
C SER A 208 4.82 -13.93 -5.08
N ILE A 209 4.59 -13.16 -4.01
CA ILE A 209 5.53 -13.08 -2.89
C ILE A 209 5.32 -14.28 -1.95
N PRO A 210 6.39 -15.01 -1.60
CA PRO A 210 6.29 -16.10 -0.63
C PRO A 210 6.02 -15.57 0.78
N THR A 211 5.51 -16.44 1.64
CA THR A 211 5.24 -16.13 3.06
C THR A 211 6.46 -15.52 3.75
N VAL A 212 6.24 -14.42 4.46
CA VAL A 212 7.26 -13.77 5.30
C VAL A 212 7.46 -14.58 6.57
N THR A 213 8.72 -14.78 6.97
CA THR A 213 9.07 -15.53 8.18
C THR A 213 9.98 -14.72 9.09
N ALA A 214 9.89 -14.96 10.38
CA ALA A 214 10.77 -14.31 11.36
C ALA A 214 12.25 -14.62 11.08
N PRO A 215 13.14 -13.65 11.26
CA PRO A 215 14.57 -13.89 11.15
C PRO A 215 15.05 -14.83 12.27
N PRO A 216 16.09 -15.64 12.02
CA PRO A 216 16.61 -16.56 13.03
C PRO A 216 17.33 -15.82 14.17
N ASN A 217 17.16 -16.31 15.40
CA ASN A 217 17.89 -15.87 16.60
C ASN A 217 17.96 -14.35 16.79
N PRO A 218 16.82 -13.63 16.80
CA PRO A 218 16.84 -12.19 17.04
C PRO A 218 17.24 -11.88 18.49
N LEU A 219 17.94 -10.77 18.68
CA LEU A 219 18.16 -10.19 20.00
C LEU A 219 16.87 -9.54 20.47
N GLN A 220 16.42 -9.87 21.67
CA GLN A 220 15.26 -9.23 22.28
C GLN A 220 15.69 -7.98 23.07
N LEU A 221 15.01 -6.87 22.82
CA LEU A 221 15.16 -5.70 23.66
C LEU A 221 14.42 -5.96 25.01
N PRO A 222 14.97 -5.49 26.14
CA PRO A 222 14.25 -5.57 27.40
C PRO A 222 12.91 -4.82 27.28
N SER A 223 11.84 -5.44 27.72
CA SER A 223 10.54 -4.78 27.85
C SER A 223 10.66 -3.67 28.89
N SER A 224 10.49 -2.42 28.49
CA SER A 224 10.46 -1.24 29.35
C SER A 224 9.09 -1.05 29.98
#